data_9f82bdfce2fa1a4a7a93ee1091c9fa7c
#
_entry.id   9f82bdfce2fa1a4a7a93ee1091c9fa7c
#
_cell.length_a   1.000
_cell.length_b   1.000
_cell.length_c   1.000
_cell.angle_alpha   90.00
_cell.angle_beta   90.00
_cell.angle_gamma   90.00
#
_symmetry.space_group_name_H-M   'P 1'
#
loop_
_entity.id
_entity.type
_entity.pdbx_description
1 polymer ?
#
loop_
_entity_poly.entity_id
_entity_poly.type
_entity_poly.pdbx_seq_one_letter_code
_entity_poly.pdbx_strand_id
1 'polypeptide(L)'
;MSEQAAREARMSTTPSQETLARLWEDHIRHEFETRSTEDTLATMVEDAYVDHVPVLTGGSGKAELREFYATHFIPRMPPDMEMVPISRTIGSDQLVDEMVIKFTHSVELDWMLPGVAPTGRRVEVALVVVVRFRDGKLAHEHIYWDQASVLVQLGLLGPKKLPVAGVESARKVFDPTMPANMLIRRARG
;
A
#
# COMPACT_ATOMS: atom_id res chain seq x y z
N MET A 1 40.27 6.72 -20.34
CA MET A 1 39.49 5.70 -19.58
C MET A 1 38.87 4.78 -20.62
N SER A 2 39.09 3.47 -20.53
CA SER A 2 38.57 2.52 -21.51
C SER A 2 37.08 2.36 -21.35
N GLU A 3 36.38 2.11 -22.45
CA GLU A 3 34.91 1.83 -22.48
C GLU A 3 34.54 0.66 -21.57
N GLN A 4 35.48 -0.24 -21.32
CA GLN A 4 35.37 -1.38 -20.41
C GLN A 4 35.34 -0.94 -18.93
N ALA A 5 36.15 0.05 -18.53
CA ALA A 5 36.14 0.62 -17.19
C ALA A 5 34.85 1.42 -16.91
N ALA A 6 34.31 2.08 -17.95
CA ALA A 6 33.00 2.77 -17.85
C ALA A 6 31.82 1.77 -17.78
N ARG A 7 31.96 0.60 -18.42
CA ARG A 7 30.95 -0.48 -18.36
C ARG A 7 31.00 -1.23 -17.02
N GLU A 8 32.19 -1.46 -16.46
CA GLU A 8 32.40 -2.04 -15.15
C GLU A 8 31.94 -1.09 -14.04
N ALA A 9 32.16 0.23 -14.16
CA ALA A 9 31.64 1.23 -13.26
C ALA A 9 30.10 1.32 -13.28
N ARG A 10 29.45 1.06 -14.42
CA ARG A 10 27.99 0.95 -14.54
C ARG A 10 27.42 -0.37 -14.00
N MET A 11 28.21 -1.45 -13.99
CA MET A 11 27.81 -2.74 -13.42
C MET A 11 27.89 -2.77 -11.88
N SER A 12 28.52 -1.77 -11.24
CA SER A 12 28.76 -1.73 -9.80
C SER A 12 27.70 -0.97 -8.98
N THR A 13 26.56 -0.60 -9.54
CA THR A 13 25.61 0.29 -8.84
C THR A 13 24.16 -0.22 -8.76
N THR A 14 23.90 -1.49 -9.03
CA THR A 14 22.58 -2.06 -8.69
C THR A 14 22.53 -2.24 -7.17
N PRO A 15 21.62 -1.57 -6.45
CA PRO A 15 21.49 -1.74 -5.00
C PRO A 15 21.24 -3.22 -4.66
N SER A 16 21.80 -3.70 -3.56
CA SER A 16 21.47 -5.05 -3.09
C SER A 16 20.01 -5.13 -2.66
N GLN A 17 19.41 -6.31 -2.72
CA GLN A 17 18.04 -6.54 -2.22
C GLN A 17 17.89 -6.08 -0.77
N GLU A 18 18.91 -6.29 0.06
CA GLU A 18 18.94 -5.82 1.44
C GLU A 18 18.92 -4.28 1.54
N THR A 19 19.59 -3.59 0.62
CA THR A 19 19.54 -2.13 0.55
C THR A 19 18.14 -1.63 0.20
N LEU A 20 17.48 -2.26 -0.79
CA LEU A 20 16.11 -1.91 -1.17
C LEU A 20 15.12 -2.19 -0.04
N ALA A 21 15.28 -3.31 0.68
CA ALA A 21 14.46 -3.61 1.85
C ALA A 21 14.57 -2.53 2.91
N ARG A 22 15.80 -2.11 3.26
CA ARG A 22 16.01 -1.03 4.26
C ARG A 22 15.46 0.32 3.83
N LEU A 23 15.63 0.70 2.57
CA LEU A 23 15.04 1.94 2.05
C LEU A 23 13.52 1.96 2.19
N TRP A 24 12.87 0.83 1.91
CA TRP A 24 11.43 0.70 2.06
C TRP A 24 11.01 0.70 3.54
N GLU A 25 11.70 -0.01 4.40
CA GLU A 25 11.43 -0.03 5.85
C GLU A 25 11.60 1.36 6.49
N ASP A 26 12.62 2.11 6.10
CA ASP A 26 12.80 3.49 6.55
C ASP A 26 11.65 4.39 6.09
N HIS A 27 11.18 4.23 4.85
CA HIS A 27 10.03 4.97 4.33
C HIS A 27 8.76 4.70 5.15
N ILE A 28 8.38 3.42 5.32
CA ILE A 28 7.23 3.01 6.12
C ILE A 28 7.34 3.52 7.57
N ARG A 29 8.52 3.46 8.16
CA ARG A 29 8.75 3.97 9.51
C ARG A 29 8.44 5.46 9.62
N HIS A 30 8.78 6.25 8.59
CA HIS A 30 8.46 7.68 8.59
C HIS A 30 6.96 7.95 8.42
N GLU A 31 6.24 7.13 7.70
CA GLU A 31 4.79 7.26 7.54
C GLU A 31 4.01 6.86 8.80
N PHE A 32 4.35 5.71 9.39
CA PHE A 32 3.51 5.07 10.41
C PHE A 32 4.01 5.25 11.85
N GLU A 33 5.33 5.37 12.07
CA GLU A 33 5.91 5.49 13.41
C GLU A 33 6.28 6.94 13.74
N THR A 34 7.22 7.55 12.99
CA THR A 34 7.64 8.93 13.26
C THR A 34 6.61 9.95 12.75
N ARG A 35 5.78 9.58 11.80
CA ARG A 35 4.72 10.41 11.20
C ARG A 35 5.22 11.75 10.70
N SER A 36 6.35 11.71 10.00
CA SER A 36 7.05 12.89 9.50
C SER A 36 6.93 12.99 7.97
N THR A 37 6.14 13.93 7.49
CA THR A 37 6.00 14.20 6.04
C THR A 37 7.35 14.50 5.39
N GLU A 38 8.19 15.31 6.02
CA GLU A 38 9.48 15.73 5.41
C GLU A 38 10.47 14.55 5.37
N ASP A 39 10.51 13.70 6.41
CA ASP A 39 11.38 12.53 6.42
C ASP A 39 10.87 11.48 5.39
N THR A 40 9.56 11.29 5.26
CA THR A 40 8.96 10.46 4.21
C THR A 40 9.41 10.95 2.83
N LEU A 41 9.23 12.24 2.53
CA LEU A 41 9.65 12.84 1.25
C LEU A 41 11.17 12.79 1.02
N ALA A 42 11.99 12.81 2.07
CA ALA A 42 13.44 12.70 1.94
C ALA A 42 13.89 11.35 1.38
N THR A 43 13.10 10.28 1.60
CA THR A 43 13.35 8.94 1.05
C THR A 43 12.99 8.82 -0.43
N MET A 44 12.31 9.81 -1.03
CA MET A 44 11.78 9.78 -2.39
C MET A 44 12.62 10.64 -3.36
N VAL A 45 12.60 10.29 -4.65
CA VAL A 45 13.15 11.14 -5.70
C VAL A 45 12.26 12.38 -5.92
N GLU A 46 12.77 13.39 -6.63
CA GLU A 46 12.06 14.67 -6.79
C GLU A 46 10.75 14.54 -7.57
N ASP A 47 10.74 13.69 -8.60
CA ASP A 47 9.60 13.39 -9.46
C ASP A 47 8.88 12.09 -9.08
N ALA A 48 8.98 11.68 -7.81
CA ALA A 48 8.26 10.51 -7.31
C ALA A 48 6.74 10.67 -7.41
N TYR A 49 6.04 9.53 -7.46
CA TYR A 49 4.57 9.53 -7.40
C TYR A 49 4.04 8.37 -6.58
N VAL A 50 2.86 8.56 -6.00
CA VAL A 50 2.10 7.56 -5.24
C VAL A 50 0.71 7.45 -5.84
N ASP A 51 0.24 6.24 -6.03
CA ASP A 51 -1.10 5.95 -6.54
C ASP A 51 -1.79 4.87 -5.73
N HIS A 52 -2.81 5.24 -4.99
CA HIS A 52 -3.77 4.34 -4.38
C HIS A 52 -4.80 3.94 -5.43
N VAL A 53 -4.50 2.92 -6.20
CA VAL A 53 -5.16 2.53 -7.45
C VAL A 53 -6.68 2.44 -7.37
N PRO A 54 -7.30 1.88 -6.30
CA PRO A 54 -8.76 1.74 -6.25
C PRO A 54 -9.53 3.06 -6.16
N VAL A 55 -8.90 4.15 -5.70
CA VAL A 55 -9.57 5.43 -5.40
C VAL A 55 -8.84 6.64 -5.97
N LEU A 56 -7.71 6.42 -6.68
CA LEU A 56 -6.93 7.46 -7.38
C LEU A 56 -6.45 8.59 -6.44
N THR A 57 -6.07 8.23 -5.20
CA THR A 57 -5.48 9.17 -4.24
C THR A 57 -3.96 9.01 -4.21
N GLY A 58 -3.26 10.08 -3.90
CA GLY A 58 -1.80 10.16 -3.92
C GLY A 58 -1.33 11.49 -4.46
N GLY A 59 -0.28 11.50 -5.29
CA GLY A 59 0.25 12.71 -5.90
C GLY A 59 1.45 12.43 -6.79
N SER A 60 1.85 13.39 -7.61
CA SER A 60 3.00 13.34 -8.50
C SER A 60 3.94 14.51 -8.26
N GLY A 61 5.22 14.20 -7.99
CA GLY A 61 6.23 15.16 -7.57
C GLY A 61 6.09 15.58 -6.10
N LYS A 62 7.19 16.02 -5.52
CA LYS A 62 7.25 16.32 -4.07
C LYS A 62 6.25 17.37 -3.61
N ALA A 63 5.81 18.28 -4.45
CA ALA A 63 4.83 19.31 -4.06
C ALA A 63 3.45 18.70 -3.76
N GLU A 64 2.92 17.90 -4.68
CA GLU A 64 1.63 17.21 -4.49
C GLU A 64 1.74 16.14 -3.38
N LEU A 65 2.85 15.40 -3.34
CA LEU A 65 3.07 14.41 -2.30
C LEU A 65 3.17 15.03 -0.91
N ARG A 66 3.76 16.24 -0.76
CA ARG A 66 3.77 16.96 0.52
C ARG A 66 2.36 17.28 0.98
N GLU A 67 1.51 17.81 0.10
CA GLU A 67 0.10 18.07 0.40
C GLU A 67 -0.62 16.77 0.80
N PHE A 68 -0.45 15.71 0.02
CA PHE A 68 -1.05 14.41 0.28
C PHE A 68 -0.65 13.85 1.64
N TYR A 69 0.65 13.74 1.92
CA TYR A 69 1.15 13.19 3.18
C TYR A 69 0.80 14.06 4.39
N ALA A 70 0.89 15.37 4.27
CA ALA A 70 0.63 16.29 5.38
C ALA A 70 -0.86 16.43 5.73
N THR A 71 -1.76 16.24 4.76
CA THR A 71 -3.19 16.55 4.93
C THR A 71 -4.07 15.31 4.89
N HIS A 72 -3.80 14.39 3.96
CA HIS A 72 -4.73 13.30 3.60
C HIS A 72 -4.28 11.92 4.05
N PHE A 73 -2.99 11.73 4.38
CA PHE A 73 -2.44 10.42 4.72
C PHE A 73 -2.02 10.32 6.18
N ILE A 74 -0.92 10.97 6.57
CA ILE A 74 -0.33 10.82 7.92
C ILE A 74 -1.30 11.20 9.05
N PRO A 75 -1.99 12.37 9.02
CA PRO A 75 -2.91 12.74 10.09
C PRO A 75 -4.23 11.96 10.06
N ARG A 76 -4.50 11.21 8.98
CA ARG A 76 -5.73 10.45 8.77
C ARG A 76 -5.57 8.96 9.06
N MET A 77 -4.50 8.56 9.72
CA MET A 77 -4.28 7.16 10.12
C MET A 77 -5.10 6.81 11.35
N PRO A 78 -5.92 5.73 11.28
CA PRO A 78 -6.58 5.19 12.48
C PRO A 78 -5.54 4.83 13.56
N PRO A 79 -5.83 5.12 14.84
CA PRO A 79 -4.86 4.89 15.91
C PRO A 79 -4.57 3.41 16.19
N ASP A 80 -5.47 2.52 15.76
CA ASP A 80 -5.37 1.07 15.90
C ASP A 80 -4.98 0.37 14.59
N MET A 81 -4.35 1.09 13.64
CA MET A 81 -3.89 0.49 12.40
C MET A 81 -2.78 -0.51 12.66
N GLU A 82 -2.98 -1.73 12.14
CA GLU A 82 -2.05 -2.84 12.20
C GLU A 82 -1.72 -3.29 10.77
N MET A 83 -0.43 -3.40 10.45
CA MET A 83 0.07 -3.98 9.21
C MET A 83 0.63 -5.36 9.50
N VAL A 84 0.05 -6.39 8.89
CA VAL A 84 0.48 -7.79 9.07
C VAL A 84 1.11 -8.25 7.76
N PRO A 85 2.45 -8.40 7.70
CA PRO A 85 3.13 -8.84 6.50
C PRO A 85 2.79 -10.30 6.15
N ILE A 86 2.67 -10.60 4.87
CA ILE A 86 2.43 -11.93 4.32
C ILE A 86 3.65 -12.40 3.52
N SER A 87 4.04 -11.64 2.51
CA SER A 87 5.18 -11.97 1.67
C SER A 87 5.85 -10.72 1.11
N ARG A 88 7.14 -10.85 0.79
CA ARG A 88 7.93 -9.81 0.12
C ARG A 88 8.74 -10.40 -1.00
N THR A 89 8.71 -9.75 -2.16
CA THR A 89 9.56 -10.09 -3.30
C THR A 89 10.41 -8.88 -3.67
N ILE A 90 11.73 -9.05 -3.82
CA ILE A 90 12.66 -7.98 -4.13
C ILE A 90 13.40 -8.32 -5.42
N GLY A 91 13.22 -7.48 -6.43
CA GLY A 91 13.94 -7.51 -7.70
C GLY A 91 15.24 -6.68 -7.66
N SER A 92 15.67 -6.23 -8.83
CA SER A 92 16.88 -5.39 -8.97
C SER A 92 16.65 -3.92 -8.60
N ASP A 93 15.44 -3.43 -8.80
CA ASP A 93 15.04 -2.02 -8.63
C ASP A 93 13.56 -1.86 -8.23
N GLN A 94 12.93 -2.96 -7.85
CA GLN A 94 11.52 -3.01 -7.45
C GLN A 94 11.34 -3.97 -6.30
N LEU A 95 10.41 -3.63 -5.41
CA LEU A 95 9.94 -4.45 -4.32
C LEU A 95 8.42 -4.59 -4.40
N VAL A 96 7.92 -5.77 -4.06
CA VAL A 96 6.49 -6.01 -3.89
C VAL A 96 6.25 -6.56 -2.50
N ASP A 97 5.41 -5.88 -1.73
CA ASP A 97 4.93 -6.33 -0.42
C ASP A 97 3.47 -6.74 -0.51
N GLU A 98 3.18 -7.91 0.02
CA GLU A 98 1.83 -8.39 0.29
C GLU A 98 1.58 -8.36 1.80
N MET A 99 0.49 -7.75 2.22
CA MET A 99 0.13 -7.61 3.63
C MET A 99 -1.38 -7.60 3.84
N VAL A 100 -1.81 -7.75 5.07
CA VAL A 100 -3.17 -7.43 5.49
C VAL A 100 -3.10 -6.25 6.45
N ILE A 101 -3.83 -5.19 6.14
CA ILE A 101 -4.03 -4.09 7.08
C ILE A 101 -5.34 -4.27 7.82
N LYS A 102 -5.33 -3.92 9.10
CA LYS A 102 -6.50 -4.01 9.99
C LYS A 102 -6.65 -2.71 10.75
N PHE A 103 -7.86 -2.19 10.80
CA PHE A 103 -8.13 -0.94 11.51
C PHE A 103 -9.62 -0.80 11.84
N THR A 104 -9.94 0.09 12.78
CA THR A 104 -11.30 0.59 12.98
C THR A 104 -11.46 1.90 12.23
N HIS A 105 -12.48 2.02 11.38
CA HIS A 105 -12.80 3.25 10.66
C HIS A 105 -13.36 4.31 11.64
N SER A 106 -12.47 4.86 12.46
CA SER A 106 -12.76 5.80 13.55
C SER A 106 -12.45 7.25 13.22
N VAL A 107 -11.75 7.49 12.09
CA VAL A 107 -11.38 8.81 11.57
C VAL A 107 -11.75 8.90 10.09
N GLU A 108 -11.84 10.11 9.54
CA GLU A 108 -11.90 10.29 8.08
C GLU A 108 -10.61 9.74 7.45
N LEU A 109 -10.76 8.85 6.48
CA LEU A 109 -9.67 8.11 5.87
C LEU A 109 -9.55 8.49 4.38
N ASP A 110 -9.12 9.73 4.13
CA ASP A 110 -9.18 10.34 2.79
C ASP A 110 -8.47 9.52 1.73
N TRP A 111 -7.36 8.88 2.08
CA TRP A 111 -6.56 8.10 1.13
C TRP A 111 -7.21 6.78 0.69
N MET A 112 -8.17 6.23 1.47
CA MET A 112 -8.86 4.96 1.16
C MET A 112 -10.37 5.15 0.97
N LEU A 113 -10.97 6.09 1.68
CA LEU A 113 -12.42 6.31 1.78
C LEU A 113 -12.77 7.80 1.66
N PRO A 114 -12.33 8.49 0.58
CA PRO A 114 -12.57 9.93 0.44
C PRO A 114 -14.07 10.26 0.55
N GLY A 115 -14.39 11.20 1.43
CA GLY A 115 -15.76 11.67 1.64
C GLY A 115 -16.66 10.74 2.45
N VAL A 116 -16.14 9.65 3.02
CA VAL A 116 -16.91 8.72 3.87
C VAL A 116 -16.68 9.06 5.34
N ALA A 117 -17.75 9.45 6.04
CA ALA A 117 -17.70 9.70 7.47
C ALA A 117 -17.36 8.42 8.27
N PRO A 118 -16.64 8.53 9.40
CA PRO A 118 -16.27 7.40 10.25
C PRO A 118 -17.47 6.54 10.64
N THR A 119 -17.37 5.23 10.40
CA THR A 119 -18.46 4.27 10.67
C THR A 119 -18.29 3.54 12.00
N GLY A 120 -17.13 3.61 12.64
CA GLY A 120 -16.77 2.85 13.82
C GLY A 120 -16.60 1.35 13.59
N ARG A 121 -16.65 0.88 12.33
CA ARG A 121 -16.57 -0.55 12.00
C ARG A 121 -15.13 -0.99 11.79
N ARG A 122 -14.86 -2.24 12.14
CA ARG A 122 -13.58 -2.89 11.88
C ARG A 122 -13.44 -3.30 10.41
N VAL A 123 -12.25 -3.12 9.86
CA VAL A 123 -11.88 -3.53 8.50
C VAL A 123 -10.61 -4.38 8.55
N GLU A 124 -10.58 -5.45 7.78
CA GLU A 124 -9.39 -6.24 7.45
C GLU A 124 -9.33 -6.34 5.92
N VAL A 125 -8.26 -5.88 5.29
CA VAL A 125 -8.14 -5.88 3.84
C VAL A 125 -6.75 -6.33 3.39
N ALA A 126 -6.70 -7.27 2.44
CA ALA A 126 -5.46 -7.66 1.77
C ALA A 126 -5.03 -6.52 0.84
N LEU A 127 -3.75 -6.20 0.88
CA LEU A 127 -3.14 -5.08 0.19
C LEU A 127 -1.82 -5.51 -0.43
N VAL A 128 -1.56 -5.03 -1.64
CA VAL A 128 -0.28 -5.19 -2.33
C VAL A 128 0.29 -3.83 -2.63
N VAL A 129 1.54 -3.62 -2.27
CA VAL A 129 2.31 -2.42 -2.63
C VAL A 129 3.41 -2.81 -3.60
N VAL A 130 3.49 -2.10 -4.72
CA VAL A 130 4.57 -2.21 -5.70
C VAL A 130 5.41 -0.96 -5.63
N VAL A 131 6.66 -1.10 -5.16
CA VAL A 131 7.59 0.01 -4.93
C VAL A 131 8.71 -0.03 -5.95
N ARG A 132 8.96 1.06 -6.65
CA ARG A 132 10.09 1.23 -7.56
C ARG A 132 11.16 2.10 -6.95
N PHE A 133 12.41 1.73 -7.16
CA PHE A 133 13.56 2.51 -6.71
C PHE A 133 14.36 3.06 -7.89
N ARG A 134 14.89 4.26 -7.71
CA ARG A 134 15.79 4.95 -8.64
C ARG A 134 16.75 5.84 -7.85
N ASP A 135 18.02 5.83 -8.20
CA ASP A 135 19.04 6.67 -7.56
C ASP A 135 19.11 6.52 -6.04
N GLY A 136 18.90 5.30 -5.52
CA GLY A 136 18.93 5.00 -4.10
C GLY A 136 17.74 5.55 -3.31
N LYS A 137 16.63 5.87 -3.97
CA LYS A 137 15.39 6.40 -3.36
C LYS A 137 14.16 5.78 -4.00
N LEU A 138 13.01 5.95 -3.36
CA LEU A 138 11.72 5.55 -3.92
C LEU A 138 11.35 6.45 -5.10
N ALA A 139 10.96 5.83 -6.20
CA ALA A 139 10.52 6.53 -7.41
C ALA A 139 9.00 6.48 -7.59
N HIS A 140 8.37 5.38 -7.21
CA HIS A 140 6.91 5.33 -7.11
C HIS A 140 6.42 4.22 -6.20
N GLU A 141 5.15 4.35 -5.82
CA GLU A 141 4.35 3.35 -5.14
C GLU A 141 3.01 3.19 -5.85
N HIS A 142 2.64 1.94 -6.15
CA HIS A 142 1.29 1.57 -6.55
C HIS A 142 0.68 0.69 -5.47
N ILE A 143 -0.41 1.11 -4.89
CA ILE A 143 -1.06 0.42 -3.79
C ILE A 143 -2.41 -0.12 -4.26
N TYR A 144 -2.60 -1.44 -4.11
CA TYR A 144 -3.76 -2.17 -4.58
C TYR A 144 -4.49 -2.83 -3.42
N TRP A 145 -5.81 -2.72 -3.41
CA TRP A 145 -6.70 -3.49 -2.52
C TRP A 145 -8.07 -3.68 -3.18
N ASP A 146 -8.90 -4.54 -2.57
CA ASP A 146 -10.29 -4.71 -2.98
C ASP A 146 -11.19 -3.66 -2.27
N GLN A 147 -11.49 -2.57 -2.95
CA GLN A 147 -12.37 -1.52 -2.43
C GLN A 147 -13.79 -2.03 -2.17
N ALA A 148 -14.29 -2.96 -2.96
CA ALA A 148 -15.61 -3.52 -2.73
C ALA A 148 -15.67 -4.28 -1.39
N SER A 149 -14.62 -5.03 -1.04
CA SER A 149 -14.49 -5.71 0.24
C SER A 149 -14.51 -4.71 1.41
N VAL A 150 -13.81 -3.59 1.30
CA VAL A 150 -13.83 -2.51 2.31
C VAL A 150 -15.23 -1.96 2.48
N LEU A 151 -15.91 -1.60 1.41
CA LEU A 151 -17.27 -1.04 1.43
C LEU A 151 -18.30 -2.02 2.00
N VAL A 152 -18.15 -3.33 1.73
CA VAL A 152 -18.99 -4.38 2.33
C VAL A 152 -18.82 -4.43 3.85
N GLN A 153 -17.59 -4.42 4.34
CA GLN A 153 -17.28 -4.47 5.77
C GLN A 153 -17.82 -3.24 6.52
N LEU A 154 -17.78 -2.08 5.87
CA LEU A 154 -18.34 -0.83 6.39
C LEU A 154 -19.86 -0.76 6.29
N GLY A 155 -20.51 -1.71 5.59
CA GLY A 155 -21.96 -1.74 5.39
C GLY A 155 -22.45 -0.69 4.38
N LEU A 156 -21.56 -0.14 3.57
CA LEU A 156 -21.85 0.81 2.52
C LEU A 156 -22.20 0.14 1.20
N LEU A 157 -21.82 -1.13 1.05
CA LEU A 157 -22.13 -1.97 -0.12
C LEU A 157 -22.84 -3.25 0.31
N GLY A 158 -24.04 -3.49 -0.22
CA GLY A 158 -24.80 -4.71 0.04
C GLY A 158 -24.32 -5.88 -0.82
N PRO A 159 -23.77 -6.98 -0.24
CA PRO A 159 -23.14 -8.05 -1.02
C PRO A 159 -24.15 -9.04 -1.66
N LYS A 160 -25.44 -9.01 -1.27
CA LYS A 160 -26.41 -10.09 -1.61
C LYS A 160 -26.57 -10.36 -3.11
N LYS A 161 -26.47 -9.34 -3.96
CA LYS A 161 -26.69 -9.43 -5.42
C LYS A 161 -25.41 -9.17 -6.23
N LEU A 162 -24.26 -9.00 -5.58
CA LEU A 162 -23.01 -8.65 -6.22
C LEU A 162 -21.96 -9.74 -5.97
N PRO A 163 -21.07 -10.01 -6.92
CA PRO A 163 -20.00 -10.99 -6.76
C PRO A 163 -18.83 -10.40 -5.95
N VAL A 164 -19.12 -9.89 -4.76
CA VAL A 164 -18.14 -9.27 -3.86
C VAL A 164 -18.05 -10.04 -2.54
N ALA A 165 -16.85 -10.10 -1.98
CA ALA A 165 -16.56 -10.64 -0.67
C ALA A 165 -16.48 -9.50 0.37
N GLY A 166 -16.45 -9.83 1.64
CA GLY A 166 -16.13 -8.94 2.74
C GLY A 166 -14.77 -9.30 3.34
N VAL A 167 -14.72 -9.44 4.65
CA VAL A 167 -13.50 -9.78 5.40
C VAL A 167 -12.87 -11.11 4.99
N GLU A 168 -13.65 -12.00 4.39
CA GLU A 168 -13.21 -13.34 3.97
C GLU A 168 -12.07 -13.30 2.96
N SER A 169 -12.00 -12.27 2.12
CA SER A 169 -10.92 -12.11 1.15
C SER A 169 -9.57 -11.93 1.84
N ALA A 170 -9.49 -11.09 2.85
CA ALA A 170 -8.28 -10.86 3.63
C ALA A 170 -7.92 -12.10 4.48
N ARG A 171 -8.91 -12.71 5.14
CA ARG A 171 -8.66 -13.88 6.01
C ARG A 171 -8.18 -15.09 5.23
N LYS A 172 -8.65 -15.27 3.99
CA LYS A 172 -8.21 -16.38 3.14
C LYS A 172 -6.74 -16.26 2.72
N VAL A 173 -6.14 -15.09 2.75
CA VAL A 173 -4.70 -14.90 2.49
C VAL A 173 -3.88 -15.53 3.64
N PHE A 174 -4.36 -15.44 4.88
CA PHE A 174 -3.72 -16.09 6.02
C PHE A 174 -4.00 -17.58 6.10
N ASP A 175 -5.23 -17.99 5.77
CA ASP A 175 -5.69 -19.37 5.87
C ASP A 175 -6.18 -19.90 4.52
N PRO A 176 -5.29 -20.51 3.71
CA PRO A 176 -5.66 -21.07 2.41
C PRO A 176 -6.67 -22.24 2.50
N THR A 177 -6.88 -22.82 3.70
CA THR A 177 -7.85 -23.91 3.92
C THR A 177 -9.28 -23.41 3.97
N MET A 178 -9.53 -22.11 4.14
CA MET A 178 -10.86 -21.51 4.06
C MET A 178 -11.55 -21.86 2.75
N PRO A 179 -12.90 -22.05 2.76
CA PRO A 179 -13.64 -22.51 1.60
C PRO A 179 -13.41 -21.61 0.37
N ALA A 180 -13.09 -22.25 -0.78
CA ALA A 180 -13.04 -21.59 -2.07
C ALA A 180 -14.44 -21.59 -2.73
N ASN A 181 -14.62 -20.74 -3.75
CA ASN A 181 -15.81 -20.71 -4.61
C ASN A 181 -17.12 -20.36 -3.88
N MET A 182 -17.08 -19.69 -2.74
CA MET A 182 -18.28 -19.35 -1.97
C MET A 182 -19.24 -18.47 -2.77
N LEU A 183 -18.72 -17.49 -3.54
CA LEU A 183 -19.54 -16.63 -4.40
C LEU A 183 -20.20 -17.40 -5.54
N ILE A 184 -19.49 -18.39 -6.12
CA ILE A 184 -20.05 -19.26 -7.16
C ILE A 184 -21.19 -20.08 -6.58
N ARG A 185 -21.02 -20.67 -5.38
CA ARG A 185 -22.09 -21.43 -4.69
C ARG A 185 -23.29 -20.54 -4.36
N ARG A 186 -23.05 -19.34 -3.85
CA ARG A 186 -24.12 -18.37 -3.55
C ARG A 186 -24.93 -17.97 -4.79
N ALA A 187 -24.29 -17.89 -5.95
CA ALA A 187 -24.95 -17.53 -7.20
C ALA A 187 -25.83 -18.67 -7.80
N ARG A 188 -25.62 -19.92 -7.36
CA ARG A 188 -26.32 -21.11 -7.87
C ARG A 188 -27.42 -21.64 -6.94
N GLY A 189 -27.48 -21.18 -5.70
CA GLY A 189 -28.50 -21.50 -4.70
C GLY A 189 -29.49 -20.39 -4.49
#